data_341ae57e726e2debf23ac337c13fe12d
#
_entry.id   341ae57e726e2debf23ac337c13fe12d
#
_cell.length_a   1.000
_cell.length_b   1.000
_cell.length_c   1.000
_cell.angle_alpha   90.00
_cell.angle_beta   90.00
_cell.angle_gamma   90.00
#
_symmetry.space_group_name_H-M   'P 1'
#
loop_
_entity.id
_entity.type
_entity.pdbx_description
1 polymer ?
#
loop_
_entity_poly.entity_id
_entity_poly.type
_entity_poly.pdbx_seq_one_letter_code
_entity_poly.pdbx_strand_id
1 'polypeptide(L)'
;MNPSIKGIVRAALALLLNYSENPAFALPQKINNPITVAKSQSLKDTLIVPGERVGPITRTTTKQDLVKLFGASNLVDKTISGAEGIGSFAATQVNLNQGRCLTRSCSASTLLVVWSDNTRTKPLDVRNLGSAWKTREGIGVGTPLSELRKKLGNFKLYGLGWDYGGTILLDSSKLARYQGKVILRVDAAPNAYEKFANDYQAVSGDSTFSSSNPHWKPLGIRLAEIIVVLNPSD
;
A
#
# COMPACT_ATOMS: atom_id res chain seq x y z
N MET A 1 26.43 56.78 -50.75
CA MET A 1 27.68 57.10 -51.50
C MET A 1 28.63 55.93 -51.32
N ASN A 2 28.84 55.22 -52.39
CA ASN A 2 29.99 54.35 -52.72
C ASN A 2 31.23 55.25 -52.89
N PRO A 3 32.47 54.77 -52.99
CA PRO A 3 33.03 53.47 -53.32
C PRO A 3 34.28 53.09 -52.47
N SER A 4 35.08 52.08 -52.68
CA SER A 4 35.72 51.44 -53.79
C SER A 4 36.82 50.48 -53.23
N ILE A 5 36.87 49.26 -53.60
CA ILE A 5 37.70 48.52 -54.54
C ILE A 5 39.22 48.48 -54.25
N LYS A 6 39.72 47.25 -54.27
CA LYS A 6 40.98 46.68 -54.80
C LYS A 6 42.11 46.42 -53.79
N GLY A 7 42.60 45.17 -53.95
CA GLY A 7 43.95 44.77 -53.68
C GLY A 7 44.15 43.27 -53.64
N ILE A 8 44.30 42.65 -54.83
CA ILE A 8 44.77 41.30 -55.07
C ILE A 8 46.27 41.27 -54.85
N VAL A 9 46.83 40.29 -54.14
CA VAL A 9 48.10 39.66 -54.60
C VAL A 9 48.17 38.21 -54.06
N ARG A 10 48.47 37.32 -54.99
CA ARG A 10 48.77 35.91 -54.83
C ARG A 10 50.14 35.68 -54.19
N ALA A 11 50.30 34.63 -53.40
CA ALA A 11 51.52 33.81 -53.40
C ALA A 11 51.14 32.39 -53.01
N ALA A 12 51.46 31.48 -53.85
CA ALA A 12 51.31 30.04 -53.76
C ALA A 12 52.59 29.45 -53.05
N LEU A 13 52.37 28.22 -52.64
CA LEU A 13 53.35 27.10 -52.57
C LEU A 13 53.89 26.76 -51.15
N ALA A 14 53.53 25.66 -50.60
CA ALA A 14 54.28 24.41 -50.56
C ALA A 14 53.60 23.37 -49.68
N LEU A 15 53.40 22.24 -50.22
CA LEU A 15 53.06 20.96 -49.60
C LEU A 15 53.96 20.61 -48.42
N LEU A 16 53.37 20.07 -47.35
CA LEU A 16 53.86 18.88 -46.67
C LEU A 16 52.70 18.08 -46.14
N LEU A 17 52.49 16.92 -46.69
CA LEU A 17 51.59 15.85 -46.25
C LEU A 17 52.09 15.31 -44.93
N ASN A 18 51.35 15.59 -43.85
CA ASN A 18 51.43 14.75 -42.68
C ASN A 18 50.07 14.06 -42.54
N TYR A 19 50.04 12.81 -42.97
CA TYR A 19 49.02 11.84 -42.62
C TYR A 19 49.12 11.61 -41.14
N SER A 20 48.25 12.27 -40.34
CA SER A 20 48.02 11.91 -38.98
C SER A 20 46.86 10.91 -38.97
N GLU A 21 47.13 9.75 -38.48
CA GLU A 21 46.21 8.63 -38.35
C GLU A 21 44.96 9.05 -37.58
N ASN A 22 43.79 8.84 -38.21
CA ASN A 22 42.53 8.98 -37.55
C ASN A 22 42.44 8.04 -36.35
N PRO A 23 42.14 8.53 -35.12
CA PRO A 23 41.78 7.61 -34.04
C PRO A 23 40.48 6.91 -34.43
N ALA A 24 40.56 5.60 -34.52
CA ALA A 24 39.44 4.72 -34.75
C ALA A 24 38.28 5.11 -33.83
N PHE A 25 37.11 5.38 -34.41
CA PHE A 25 35.86 5.49 -33.68
C PHE A 25 35.67 4.19 -32.88
N ALA A 26 35.94 4.23 -31.61
CA ALA A 26 35.58 3.16 -30.68
C ALA A 26 34.05 3.06 -30.64
N LEU A 27 33.52 2.00 -31.20
CA LEU A 27 32.10 1.65 -31.05
C LEU A 27 31.76 1.60 -29.56
N PRO A 28 30.63 2.15 -29.14
CA PRO A 28 30.22 2.08 -27.74
C PRO A 28 30.15 0.60 -27.34
N GLN A 29 30.98 0.20 -26.38
CA GLN A 29 30.89 -1.11 -25.78
C GLN A 29 29.53 -1.25 -25.14
N LYS A 30 28.77 -2.24 -25.60
CA LYS A 30 27.54 -2.68 -24.99
C LYS A 30 27.87 -3.09 -23.53
N ILE A 31 27.58 -2.22 -22.56
CA ILE A 31 27.68 -2.55 -21.15
C ILE A 31 26.54 -3.55 -20.91
N ASN A 32 26.84 -4.82 -21.06
CA ASN A 32 26.02 -5.92 -20.57
C ASN A 32 26.17 -5.99 -19.05
N ASN A 33 25.63 -4.99 -18.33
CA ASN A 33 25.34 -5.19 -16.93
C ASN A 33 24.19 -6.20 -16.89
N PRO A 34 24.38 -7.40 -16.32
CA PRO A 34 23.28 -8.30 -16.09
C PRO A 34 22.32 -7.55 -15.15
N ILE A 35 21.15 -7.20 -15.64
CA ILE A 35 20.04 -6.78 -14.78
C ILE A 35 19.80 -7.98 -13.88
N THR A 36 20.35 -7.94 -12.68
CA THR A 36 20.04 -8.91 -11.64
C THR A 36 18.57 -8.69 -11.32
N VAL A 37 17.70 -9.44 -12.00
CA VAL A 37 16.28 -9.51 -11.65
C VAL A 37 16.26 -10.03 -10.22
N ALA A 38 16.05 -9.14 -9.28
CA ALA A 38 15.88 -9.50 -7.88
C ALA A 38 14.77 -10.55 -7.83
N LYS A 39 15.16 -11.78 -7.49
CA LYS A 39 14.26 -12.91 -7.35
C LYS A 39 13.15 -12.47 -6.40
N SER A 40 11.92 -12.40 -6.89
CA SER A 40 10.75 -12.07 -6.07
C SER A 40 10.78 -12.96 -4.83
N GLN A 41 11.17 -12.40 -3.69
CA GLN A 41 11.12 -13.12 -2.43
C GLN A 41 9.64 -13.28 -2.10
N SER A 42 9.16 -14.51 -2.12
CA SER A 42 7.84 -14.82 -1.57
C SER A 42 7.86 -14.36 -0.11
N LEU A 43 6.94 -13.47 0.24
CA LEU A 43 6.83 -12.97 1.61
C LEU A 43 6.55 -14.15 2.53
N LYS A 44 7.53 -14.55 3.32
CA LYS A 44 7.43 -15.70 4.23
C LYS A 44 6.65 -15.37 5.50
N ASP A 45 6.66 -14.10 5.91
CA ASP A 45 5.99 -13.64 7.14
C ASP A 45 4.82 -12.70 6.78
N THR A 46 3.61 -13.18 6.99
CA THR A 46 2.36 -12.43 6.84
C THR A 46 1.63 -12.24 8.16
N LEU A 47 2.35 -12.38 9.28
CA LEU A 47 1.78 -12.24 10.61
C LEU A 47 1.54 -10.76 10.95
N ILE A 48 0.34 -10.47 11.43
CA ILE A 48 -0.04 -9.19 12.03
C ILE A 48 0.13 -9.31 13.55
N VAL A 49 0.93 -8.43 14.14
CA VAL A 49 1.01 -8.24 15.59
C VAL A 49 0.55 -6.82 15.91
N PRO A 50 -0.70 -6.64 16.40
CA PRO A 50 -1.30 -5.32 16.62
C PRO A 50 -0.44 -4.39 17.47
N GLY A 51 -0.19 -3.17 16.98
CA GLY A 51 0.64 -2.16 17.63
C GLY A 51 2.15 -2.38 17.55
N GLU A 52 2.60 -3.48 16.93
CA GLU A 52 4.03 -3.83 16.88
C GLU A 52 4.56 -3.94 15.44
N ARG A 53 3.94 -4.81 14.62
CA ARG A 53 4.41 -5.08 13.27
C ARG A 53 3.38 -5.73 12.34
N VAL A 54 3.64 -5.61 11.05
CA VAL A 54 2.94 -6.32 9.97
C VAL A 54 4.00 -7.02 9.12
N GLY A 55 4.15 -8.33 9.31
CA GLY A 55 5.28 -9.06 8.76
C GLY A 55 6.61 -8.41 9.17
N PRO A 56 7.50 -8.08 8.23
CA PRO A 56 8.77 -7.43 8.51
C PRO A 56 8.66 -5.92 8.80
N ILE A 57 7.50 -5.31 8.64
CA ILE A 57 7.30 -3.87 8.86
C ILE A 57 7.03 -3.61 10.34
N THR A 58 7.87 -2.80 10.97
CA THR A 58 7.84 -2.46 12.39
C THR A 58 7.61 -0.95 12.60
N ARG A 59 7.53 -0.51 13.85
CA ARG A 59 7.38 0.89 14.25
C ARG A 59 8.51 1.82 13.76
N THR A 60 9.68 1.27 13.47
CA THR A 60 10.90 2.00 13.06
C THR A 60 11.27 1.80 11.60
N THR A 61 10.45 1.06 10.84
CA THR A 61 10.71 0.81 9.42
C THR A 61 10.66 2.11 8.63
N THR A 62 11.71 2.38 7.88
CA THR A 62 11.80 3.54 6.99
C THR A 62 11.42 3.18 5.56
N LYS A 63 11.21 4.19 4.69
CA LYS A 63 11.03 3.97 3.25
C LYS A 63 12.22 3.21 2.64
N GLN A 64 13.44 3.49 3.08
CA GLN A 64 14.64 2.80 2.60
C GLN A 64 14.64 1.33 3.00
N ASP A 65 14.13 1.01 4.19
CA ASP A 65 13.98 -0.38 4.61
C ASP A 65 12.90 -1.11 3.79
N LEU A 66 11.81 -0.45 3.41
CA LEU A 66 10.85 -1.03 2.46
C LEU A 66 11.51 -1.35 1.11
N VAL A 67 12.41 -0.48 0.61
CA VAL A 67 13.18 -0.76 -0.61
C VAL A 67 14.05 -2.01 -0.46
N LYS A 68 14.74 -2.17 0.68
CA LYS A 68 15.55 -3.36 0.96
C LYS A 68 14.71 -4.62 1.11
N LEU A 69 13.55 -4.52 1.78
CA LEU A 69 12.67 -5.65 2.06
C LEU A 69 11.91 -6.15 0.82
N PHE A 70 11.44 -5.24 -0.01
CA PHE A 70 10.48 -5.56 -1.05
C PHE A 70 10.99 -5.25 -2.47
N GLY A 71 12.07 -4.49 -2.61
CA GLY A 71 12.58 -4.00 -3.89
C GLY A 71 11.86 -2.74 -4.37
N ALA A 72 12.60 -1.79 -4.93
CA ALA A 72 12.08 -0.49 -5.35
C ALA A 72 10.94 -0.60 -6.39
N SER A 73 11.01 -1.58 -7.29
CA SER A 73 10.01 -1.81 -8.36
C SER A 73 8.63 -2.22 -7.82
N ASN A 74 8.56 -2.71 -6.58
CA ASN A 74 7.32 -3.12 -5.93
C ASN A 74 6.68 -2.00 -5.10
N LEU A 75 7.29 -0.83 -5.05
CA LEU A 75 6.85 0.28 -4.23
C LEU A 75 6.29 1.41 -5.09
N VAL A 76 5.12 1.92 -4.72
CA VAL A 76 4.48 3.08 -5.37
C VAL A 76 4.14 4.10 -4.30
N ASP A 77 4.75 5.28 -4.39
CA ASP A 77 4.44 6.39 -3.50
C ASP A 77 3.09 7.02 -3.86
N LYS A 78 2.33 7.35 -2.85
CA LYS A 78 0.99 7.94 -2.95
C LYS A 78 0.81 9.03 -1.91
N THR A 79 -0.17 9.88 -2.14
CA THR A 79 -0.80 10.72 -1.13
C THR A 79 -2.22 10.23 -0.92
N ILE A 80 -2.65 10.11 0.32
CA ILE A 80 -4.01 9.72 0.68
C ILE A 80 -4.66 10.82 1.53
N SER A 81 -5.98 10.97 1.40
CA SER A 81 -6.75 11.84 2.29
C SER A 81 -6.97 11.18 3.64
N GLY A 82 -7.05 11.99 4.69
CA GLY A 82 -7.52 11.56 6.00
C GLY A 82 -9.03 11.26 6.00
N ALA A 83 -9.55 10.82 7.15
CA ALA A 83 -10.98 10.64 7.34
C ALA A 83 -11.71 11.97 7.07
N GLU A 84 -12.92 11.88 6.53
CA GLU A 84 -13.75 13.05 6.17
C GLU A 84 -13.04 14.05 5.22
N GLY A 85 -11.99 13.57 4.50
CA GLY A 85 -11.19 14.42 3.63
C GLY A 85 -10.25 15.39 4.35
N ILE A 86 -10.12 15.30 5.67
CA ILE A 86 -9.30 16.20 6.48
C ILE A 86 -7.85 15.75 6.47
N GLY A 87 -6.96 16.65 6.00
CA GLY A 87 -5.54 16.41 5.91
C GLY A 87 -5.14 15.50 4.74
N SER A 88 -3.84 15.41 4.53
CA SER A 88 -3.26 14.48 3.56
C SER A 88 -2.02 13.81 4.15
N PHE A 89 -1.82 12.54 3.85
CA PHE A 89 -0.74 11.74 4.38
C PHE A 89 0.09 11.15 3.25
N ALA A 90 1.42 11.18 3.42
CA ALA A 90 2.30 10.41 2.56
C ALA A 90 2.06 8.92 2.80
N ALA A 91 2.02 8.14 1.73
CA ALA A 91 1.88 6.71 1.81
C ALA A 91 2.76 6.00 0.79
N THR A 92 3.08 4.73 1.05
CA THR A 92 3.78 3.86 0.10
C THR A 92 3.00 2.56 -0.03
N GLN A 93 2.48 2.30 -1.22
CA GLN A 93 1.87 1.01 -1.55
C GLN A 93 2.96 -0.01 -1.86
N VAL A 94 2.85 -1.19 -1.29
CA VAL A 94 3.71 -2.35 -1.55
C VAL A 94 2.92 -3.38 -2.35
N ASN A 95 3.42 -3.74 -3.53
CA ASN A 95 2.81 -4.70 -4.44
C ASN A 95 3.69 -5.95 -4.52
N LEU A 96 3.34 -7.01 -3.80
CA LEU A 96 4.21 -8.20 -3.65
C LEU A 96 4.06 -9.25 -4.74
N ASN A 97 3.14 -9.07 -5.69
CA ASN A 97 2.84 -10.03 -6.75
C ASN A 97 3.07 -9.47 -8.15
N GLN A 98 4.16 -8.74 -8.38
CA GLN A 98 4.52 -8.30 -9.72
C GLN A 98 5.09 -9.48 -10.52
N GLY A 99 4.34 -10.01 -11.47
CA GLY A 99 4.88 -10.90 -12.48
C GLY A 99 3.95 -11.94 -13.09
N ARG A 100 2.88 -12.38 -12.45
CA ARG A 100 1.97 -13.40 -13.00
C ARG A 100 0.52 -13.30 -12.52
N CYS A 101 0.01 -12.09 -12.38
CA CYS A 101 -1.34 -11.97 -11.91
C CYS A 101 -2.34 -11.79 -13.05
N LEU A 102 -2.92 -12.89 -13.49
CA LEU A 102 -4.04 -12.94 -14.42
C LEU A 102 -5.40 -13.07 -13.70
N THR A 103 -5.42 -13.06 -12.37
CA THR A 103 -6.65 -13.26 -11.58
C THR A 103 -6.77 -12.27 -10.42
N ARG A 104 -7.98 -12.11 -9.86
CA ARG A 104 -8.27 -11.27 -8.67
C ARG A 104 -7.48 -11.63 -7.41
N SER A 105 -6.77 -12.75 -7.39
CA SER A 105 -5.92 -13.20 -6.26
C SER A 105 -4.67 -12.34 -6.03
N CYS A 106 -4.35 -11.40 -6.89
CA CYS A 106 -3.14 -10.58 -6.80
C CYS A 106 -3.13 -9.60 -5.64
N SER A 107 -4.29 -9.22 -5.16
CA SER A 107 -4.39 -8.31 -4.00
C SER A 107 -4.11 -9.00 -2.65
N ALA A 108 -3.96 -10.33 -2.64
CA ALA A 108 -3.83 -11.09 -1.39
C ALA A 108 -2.61 -10.70 -0.55
N SER A 109 -1.54 -10.21 -1.17
CA SER A 109 -0.29 -9.84 -0.48
C SER A 109 0.03 -8.33 -0.54
N THR A 110 -0.88 -7.49 -1.03
CA THR A 110 -0.68 -6.03 -1.04
C THR A 110 -0.80 -5.45 0.36
N LEU A 111 -0.20 -4.29 0.57
CA LEU A 111 -0.41 -3.44 1.74
C LEU A 111 -0.08 -1.97 1.42
N LEU A 112 -0.53 -1.08 2.29
CA LEU A 112 -0.23 0.34 2.24
C LEU A 112 0.40 0.78 3.57
N VAL A 113 1.60 1.32 3.53
CA VAL A 113 2.24 1.97 4.67
C VAL A 113 1.90 3.45 4.63
N VAL A 114 1.23 3.95 5.64
CA VAL A 114 0.95 5.38 5.84
C VAL A 114 2.03 5.95 6.76
N TRP A 115 2.57 7.10 6.43
CA TRP A 115 3.67 7.72 7.14
C TRP A 115 3.20 8.84 8.06
N SER A 116 3.89 9.03 9.19
CA SER A 116 3.62 10.12 10.13
C SER A 116 3.88 11.49 9.49
N ASP A 117 4.81 11.54 8.53
CA ASP A 117 5.19 12.75 7.81
C ASP A 117 5.80 12.43 6.42
N ASN A 118 6.16 13.48 5.70
CA ASN A 118 6.72 13.37 4.36
C ASN A 118 8.17 12.82 4.32
N THR A 119 8.85 12.72 5.46
CA THR A 119 10.22 12.16 5.51
C THR A 119 10.23 10.64 5.34
N ARG A 120 9.07 9.99 5.58
CA ARG A 120 8.87 8.54 5.46
C ARG A 120 9.87 7.72 6.27
N THR A 121 10.18 8.20 7.46
CA THR A 121 11.07 7.53 8.41
C THR A 121 10.34 6.83 9.54
N LYS A 122 9.03 7.13 9.72
CA LYS A 122 8.21 6.59 10.80
C LYS A 122 6.81 6.23 10.28
N PRO A 123 6.43 4.94 10.22
CA PRO A 123 5.09 4.56 9.80
C PRO A 123 4.06 4.97 10.84
N LEU A 124 2.97 5.60 10.42
CA LEU A 124 1.79 5.85 11.25
C LEU A 124 1.01 4.55 11.43
N ASP A 125 0.63 3.96 10.31
CA ASP A 125 -0.10 2.70 10.26
C ASP A 125 0.20 1.89 8.99
N VAL A 126 -0.26 0.64 9.00
CA VAL A 126 -0.29 -0.23 7.83
C VAL A 126 -1.71 -0.69 7.59
N ARG A 127 -2.22 -0.47 6.38
CA ARG A 127 -3.60 -0.76 5.97
C ARG A 127 -3.69 -1.37 4.56
N ASN A 128 -4.91 -1.56 4.05
CA ASN A 128 -5.18 -2.20 2.76
C ASN A 128 -4.50 -3.58 2.64
N LEU A 129 -4.54 -4.31 3.75
CA LEU A 129 -3.95 -5.63 3.85
C LEU A 129 -4.77 -6.64 3.05
N GLY A 130 -4.12 -7.37 2.16
CA GLY A 130 -4.75 -8.48 1.45
C GLY A 130 -5.07 -9.66 2.35
N SER A 131 -5.77 -10.65 1.83
CA SER A 131 -6.29 -11.80 2.59
C SER A 131 -5.22 -12.77 3.12
N ALA A 132 -3.97 -12.65 2.66
CA ALA A 132 -2.85 -13.44 3.17
C ALA A 132 -2.43 -13.02 4.58
N TRP A 133 -2.67 -11.78 4.96
CA TRP A 133 -2.28 -11.22 6.25
C TRP A 133 -3.24 -11.61 7.36
N LYS A 134 -2.72 -12.15 8.48
CA LYS A 134 -3.56 -12.60 9.59
C LYS A 134 -2.91 -12.31 10.95
N THR A 135 -3.73 -12.06 11.95
CA THR A 135 -3.29 -12.03 13.34
C THR A 135 -2.99 -13.45 13.85
N ARG A 136 -2.40 -13.56 15.04
CA ARG A 136 -2.17 -14.86 15.72
C ARG A 136 -3.47 -15.62 15.93
N GLU A 137 -4.58 -14.93 16.13
CA GLU A 137 -5.91 -15.51 16.29
C GLU A 137 -6.51 -15.95 14.94
N GLY A 138 -5.77 -15.77 13.83
CA GLY A 138 -6.23 -16.09 12.48
C GLY A 138 -7.30 -15.14 11.94
N ILE A 139 -7.34 -13.88 12.44
CA ILE A 139 -8.21 -12.83 11.92
C ILE A 139 -7.51 -12.16 10.74
N GLY A 140 -8.18 -12.10 9.60
CA GLY A 140 -7.69 -11.49 8.37
C GLY A 140 -8.84 -11.03 7.49
N VAL A 141 -8.56 -10.21 6.50
CA VAL A 141 -9.57 -9.76 5.51
C VAL A 141 -10.29 -10.97 4.92
N GLY A 142 -11.61 -10.87 4.81
CA GLY A 142 -12.51 -11.95 4.37
C GLY A 142 -13.04 -12.82 5.50
N THR A 143 -12.58 -12.67 6.76
CA THR A 143 -13.10 -13.43 7.91
C THR A 143 -14.60 -13.11 8.11
N PRO A 144 -15.52 -14.10 8.07
CA PRO A 144 -16.96 -13.88 8.29
C PRO A 144 -17.27 -13.38 9.70
N LEU A 145 -18.36 -12.62 9.87
CA LEU A 145 -18.80 -12.12 11.18
C LEU A 145 -19.00 -13.25 12.21
N SER A 146 -19.50 -14.40 11.75
CA SER A 146 -19.69 -15.57 12.63
C SER A 146 -18.37 -16.09 13.19
N GLU A 147 -17.29 -16.09 12.41
CA GLU A 147 -15.96 -16.49 12.85
C GLU A 147 -15.32 -15.38 13.74
N LEU A 148 -15.55 -14.11 13.41
CA LEU A 148 -15.13 -13.01 14.26
C LEU A 148 -15.76 -13.14 15.66
N ARG A 149 -17.07 -13.44 15.75
CA ARG A 149 -17.75 -13.67 17.02
C ARG A 149 -17.17 -14.84 17.82
N LYS A 150 -16.78 -15.94 17.18
CA LYS A 150 -16.11 -17.05 17.89
C LYS A 150 -14.78 -16.61 18.50
N LYS A 151 -14.02 -15.77 17.81
CA LYS A 151 -12.68 -15.31 18.22
C LYS A 151 -12.73 -14.15 19.22
N LEU A 152 -13.61 -13.17 18.99
CA LEU A 152 -13.74 -11.96 19.81
C LEU A 152 -14.75 -12.08 20.94
N GLY A 153 -15.66 -13.05 20.91
CA GLY A 153 -16.85 -13.09 21.74
C GLY A 153 -17.95 -12.18 21.18
N ASN A 154 -18.87 -11.75 22.04
CA ASN A 154 -19.82 -10.70 21.66
C ASN A 154 -19.11 -9.34 21.73
N PHE A 155 -19.38 -8.52 20.74
CA PHE A 155 -18.84 -7.16 20.64
C PHE A 155 -19.88 -6.24 20.02
N LYS A 156 -19.63 -4.93 20.12
CA LYS A 156 -20.37 -3.90 19.39
C LYS A 156 -19.57 -3.45 18.18
N LEU A 157 -20.28 -2.96 17.17
CA LEU A 157 -19.69 -2.35 15.98
C LEU A 157 -20.59 -1.21 15.51
N TYR A 158 -20.01 -0.21 14.86
CA TYR A 158 -20.79 0.83 14.22
C TYR A 158 -21.59 0.29 13.04
N GLY A 159 -22.71 0.93 12.74
CA GLY A 159 -23.53 0.63 11.58
C GLY A 159 -22.79 0.90 10.27
N LEU A 160 -23.36 0.43 9.16
CA LEU A 160 -22.78 0.58 7.81
C LEU A 160 -23.13 1.95 7.20
N GLY A 161 -22.47 2.28 6.09
CA GLY A 161 -22.86 3.38 5.20
C GLY A 161 -22.30 4.76 5.54
N TRP A 162 -21.21 4.85 6.34
CA TRP A 162 -20.52 6.09 6.68
C TRP A 162 -19.02 5.84 6.95
N ASP A 163 -18.23 6.89 7.18
CA ASP A 163 -16.76 6.82 7.20
C ASP A 163 -16.18 5.86 8.25
N TYR A 164 -16.85 5.70 9.39
CA TYR A 164 -16.45 4.75 10.43
C TYR A 164 -17.29 3.48 10.43
N GLY A 165 -18.12 3.30 9.39
CA GLY A 165 -19.04 2.18 9.28
C GLY A 165 -18.37 0.83 9.43
N GLY A 166 -19.04 -0.11 10.10
CA GLY A 166 -18.54 -1.45 10.34
C GLY A 166 -17.36 -1.57 11.30
N THR A 167 -16.89 -0.46 11.92
CA THR A 167 -15.77 -0.51 12.88
C THR A 167 -16.17 -1.27 14.14
N ILE A 168 -15.38 -2.29 14.47
CA ILE A 168 -15.55 -3.13 15.65
C ILE A 168 -14.98 -2.40 16.88
N LEU A 169 -15.78 -2.28 17.92
CA LEU A 169 -15.36 -1.78 19.23
C LEU A 169 -14.71 -2.92 20.01
N LEU A 170 -13.39 -2.84 20.18
CA LEU A 170 -12.61 -3.93 20.78
C LEU A 170 -12.67 -3.93 22.32
N ASP A 171 -13.02 -2.83 22.96
CA ASP A 171 -13.05 -2.63 24.40
C ASP A 171 -13.84 -3.70 25.16
N SER A 172 -14.94 -4.15 24.59
CA SER A 172 -15.82 -5.18 25.16
C SER A 172 -15.53 -6.61 24.63
N SER A 173 -14.47 -6.78 23.84
CA SER A 173 -14.13 -8.06 23.21
C SER A 173 -13.00 -8.80 23.94
N LYS A 174 -12.79 -10.08 23.60
CA LYS A 174 -11.62 -10.86 24.07
C LYS A 174 -10.27 -10.26 23.60
N LEU A 175 -10.30 -9.32 22.67
CA LEU A 175 -9.11 -8.62 22.14
C LEU A 175 -9.02 -7.17 22.62
N ALA A 176 -9.65 -6.80 23.73
CA ALA A 176 -9.60 -5.45 24.30
C ALA A 176 -8.17 -4.91 24.48
N ARG A 177 -7.18 -5.78 24.71
CA ARG A 177 -5.75 -5.43 24.77
C ARG A 177 -5.19 -4.80 23.47
N TYR A 178 -5.91 -4.92 22.38
CA TYR A 178 -5.54 -4.34 21.07
C TYR A 178 -6.26 -3.03 20.76
N GLN A 179 -7.07 -2.52 21.69
CA GLN A 179 -7.69 -1.20 21.56
C GLN A 179 -6.62 -0.13 21.27
N GLY A 180 -6.86 0.71 20.27
CA GLY A 180 -5.90 1.72 19.81
C GLY A 180 -4.70 1.20 19.01
N LYS A 181 -4.51 -0.13 18.93
CA LYS A 181 -3.40 -0.79 18.21
C LYS A 181 -3.81 -1.38 16.87
N VAL A 182 -5.08 -1.69 16.73
CA VAL A 182 -5.66 -2.19 15.48
C VAL A 182 -7.10 -1.72 15.35
N ILE A 183 -7.49 -1.38 14.13
CA ILE A 183 -8.87 -1.10 13.74
C ILE A 183 -9.32 -2.23 12.83
N LEU A 184 -10.45 -2.83 13.15
CA LEU A 184 -11.10 -3.87 12.37
C LEU A 184 -12.42 -3.32 11.85
N ARG A 185 -12.61 -3.35 10.53
CA ARG A 185 -13.87 -2.93 9.89
C ARG A 185 -14.46 -4.07 9.10
N VAL A 186 -15.74 -4.29 9.30
CA VAL A 186 -16.52 -5.22 8.50
C VAL A 186 -17.30 -4.47 7.43
N ASP A 187 -17.69 -5.19 6.39
CA ASP A 187 -18.61 -4.70 5.37
C ASP A 187 -19.54 -5.81 4.90
N ALA A 188 -20.61 -5.41 4.25
CA ALA A 188 -21.59 -6.31 3.65
C ALA A 188 -21.05 -6.94 2.36
N ALA A 189 -21.62 -8.07 1.97
CA ALA A 189 -21.32 -8.67 0.69
C ALA A 189 -21.72 -7.72 -0.47
N PRO A 190 -21.06 -7.79 -1.63
CA PRO A 190 -21.47 -7.03 -2.80
C PRO A 190 -22.96 -7.21 -3.11
N ASN A 191 -23.64 -6.11 -3.44
CA ASN A 191 -25.08 -6.04 -3.72
C ASN A 191 -26.01 -6.41 -2.54
N ALA A 192 -25.49 -6.46 -1.30
CA ALA A 192 -26.34 -6.73 -0.13
C ALA A 192 -27.34 -5.60 0.11
N TYR A 193 -26.97 -4.34 -0.14
CA TYR A 193 -27.88 -3.20 -0.06
C TYR A 193 -29.09 -3.36 -0.97
N GLU A 194 -28.90 -3.82 -2.21
CA GLU A 194 -29.99 -3.99 -3.17
C GLU A 194 -30.87 -5.19 -2.84
N LYS A 195 -30.26 -6.30 -2.40
CA LYS A 195 -30.96 -7.55 -2.12
C LYS A 195 -31.68 -7.58 -0.78
N PHE A 196 -31.15 -6.89 0.22
CA PHE A 196 -31.59 -6.93 1.61
C PHE A 196 -31.71 -5.52 2.19
N ALA A 197 -32.34 -4.60 1.45
CA ALA A 197 -32.39 -3.18 1.79
C ALA A 197 -32.89 -2.91 3.21
N ASN A 198 -33.93 -3.61 3.67
CA ASN A 198 -34.49 -3.44 5.00
C ASN A 198 -33.48 -3.86 6.09
N ASP A 199 -32.79 -4.99 5.90
CA ASP A 199 -31.78 -5.47 6.84
C ASP A 199 -30.57 -4.52 6.85
N TYR A 200 -30.15 -4.04 5.67
CA TYR A 200 -29.05 -3.09 5.55
C TYR A 200 -29.37 -1.78 6.28
N GLN A 201 -30.56 -1.21 6.05
CA GLN A 201 -31.01 0.01 6.75
C GLN A 201 -31.09 -0.16 8.26
N ALA A 202 -31.56 -1.31 8.74
CA ALA A 202 -31.71 -1.60 10.16
C ALA A 202 -30.38 -1.61 10.94
N VAL A 203 -29.25 -1.69 10.23
CA VAL A 203 -27.88 -1.69 10.82
C VAL A 203 -26.97 -0.66 10.16
N SER A 204 -27.54 0.39 9.57
CA SER A 204 -26.80 1.54 9.00
C SER A 204 -26.75 2.72 9.96
N GLY A 205 -25.84 3.66 9.68
CA GLY A 205 -25.68 4.92 10.42
C GLY A 205 -24.63 4.85 11.51
N ASP A 206 -24.53 5.93 12.27
CA ASP A 206 -23.51 6.18 13.29
C ASP A 206 -23.75 5.52 14.65
N SER A 207 -24.87 4.83 14.78
CA SER A 207 -25.22 4.07 16.00
C SER A 207 -24.41 2.78 16.09
N THR A 208 -24.29 2.25 17.32
CA THR A 208 -23.62 0.97 17.55
C THR A 208 -24.62 -0.17 17.68
N PHE A 209 -24.29 -1.30 17.11
CA PHE A 209 -25.09 -2.52 17.10
C PHE A 209 -24.35 -3.69 17.72
N SER A 210 -25.08 -4.62 18.35
CA SER A 210 -24.50 -5.88 18.79
C SER A 210 -24.07 -6.72 17.59
N SER A 211 -22.94 -7.38 17.67
CA SER A 211 -22.50 -8.38 16.69
C SER A 211 -23.48 -9.55 16.51
N SER A 212 -24.43 -9.73 17.43
CA SER A 212 -25.50 -10.74 17.37
C SER A 212 -26.80 -10.24 16.76
N ASN A 213 -26.88 -8.96 16.32
CA ASN A 213 -28.06 -8.43 15.69
C ASN A 213 -28.48 -9.31 14.48
N PRO A 214 -29.76 -9.76 14.41
CA PRO A 214 -30.21 -10.69 13.37
C PRO A 214 -30.10 -10.12 11.96
N HIS A 215 -30.22 -8.80 11.79
CA HIS A 215 -30.09 -8.12 10.51
C HIS A 215 -28.71 -8.26 9.84
N TRP A 216 -27.66 -8.60 10.59
CA TRP A 216 -26.36 -8.91 9.99
C TRP A 216 -26.34 -10.17 9.15
N LYS A 217 -27.21 -11.15 9.44
CA LYS A 217 -27.16 -12.49 8.87
C LYS A 217 -27.35 -12.51 7.33
N PRO A 218 -28.37 -11.86 6.75
CA PRO A 218 -28.57 -11.87 5.29
C PRO A 218 -27.54 -11.05 4.54
N LEU A 219 -26.86 -10.09 5.19
CA LEU A 219 -25.91 -9.18 4.56
C LEU A 219 -24.56 -9.82 4.22
N GLY A 220 -24.27 -11.04 4.70
CA GLY A 220 -23.02 -11.73 4.39
C GLY A 220 -21.78 -11.01 4.90
N ILE A 221 -21.88 -10.37 6.06
CA ILE A 221 -20.84 -9.51 6.67
C ILE A 221 -19.51 -10.24 6.82
N ARG A 222 -18.43 -9.58 6.37
CA ARG A 222 -17.05 -10.05 6.48
C ARG A 222 -16.12 -8.92 6.90
N LEU A 223 -14.98 -9.28 7.50
CA LEU A 223 -13.91 -8.31 7.74
C LEU A 223 -13.40 -7.79 6.38
N ALA A 224 -13.57 -6.50 6.16
CA ALA A 224 -13.20 -5.82 4.92
C ALA A 224 -11.85 -5.13 5.03
N GLU A 225 -11.54 -4.59 6.23
CA GLU A 225 -10.31 -3.82 6.45
C GLU A 225 -9.69 -4.12 7.81
N ILE A 226 -8.35 -4.14 7.81
CA ILE A 226 -7.52 -4.12 9.02
C ILE A 226 -6.56 -2.96 8.88
N ILE A 227 -6.53 -2.06 9.88
CA ILE A 227 -5.54 -1.00 10.01
C ILE A 227 -4.71 -1.30 11.26
N VAL A 228 -3.42 -1.49 11.10
CA VAL A 228 -2.49 -1.73 12.21
C VAL A 228 -1.79 -0.42 12.55
N VAL A 229 -2.16 0.17 13.69
CA VAL A 229 -1.54 1.41 14.18
C VAL A 229 -0.17 1.07 14.76
N LEU A 230 0.88 1.64 14.20
CA LEU A 230 2.25 1.43 14.65
C LEU A 230 2.74 2.58 15.53
N ASN A 231 2.49 3.81 15.14
CA ASN A 231 2.85 5.00 15.90
C ASN A 231 1.64 5.95 15.91
N PRO A 232 0.79 5.90 16.93
CA PRO A 232 -0.34 6.82 17.02
C PRO A 232 0.15 8.27 17.01
N SER A 233 -0.63 9.17 16.41
CA SER A 233 -0.45 10.61 16.58
C SER A 233 -0.83 10.96 18.02
N ASP A 234 -0.04 11.77 18.66
CA ASP A 234 -0.32 12.34 19.98
C ASP A 234 -1.50 13.29 19.90
#